data_853f6e6a77ae473cf0924a039a86b0d4
#
_entry.id   853f6e6a77ae473cf0924a039a86b0d4
#
_cell.length_a   1.000
_cell.length_b   1.000
_cell.length_c   1.000
_cell.angle_alpha   90.00
_cell.angle_beta   90.00
_cell.angle_gamma   90.00
#
_symmetry.space_group_name_H-M   'P 1'
#
loop_
_entity.id
_entity.type
_entity.pdbx_description
1 polymer ?
#
loop_
_entity_poly.entity_id
_entity_poly.type
_entity_poly.pdbx_seq_one_letter_code
_entity_poly.pdbx_strand_id
1 'polypeptide(L)'
;MSSVIKTEDLTYTYSIGTPFEKTAVNKVNLDIEEGSFSGIIGHTGSGKSTLIQHLNGLIKPTSGKVIIDGQDIWSKDVKIRDIRFKVGLVFQYPEYQIFEETVYKDIAFGPKIWVCRKMK
;
A
#
# COMPACT_ATOMS: atom_id res chain seq x y z
N MET A 1 -20.44 7.82 6.59
CA MET A 1 -19.71 6.58 6.32
C MET A 1 -18.27 6.76 6.71
N SER A 2 -17.66 5.70 7.23
CA SER A 2 -16.29 5.80 7.72
C SER A 2 -15.27 5.64 6.59
N SER A 3 -14.17 6.37 6.70
CA SER A 3 -13.04 6.25 5.78
C SER A 3 -12.23 5.00 6.14
N VAL A 4 -11.96 4.14 5.17
CA VAL A 4 -11.10 2.96 5.37
C VAL A 4 -9.65 3.29 5.07
N ILE A 5 -9.38 4.17 4.13
CA ILE A 5 -8.04 4.64 3.79
C ILE A 5 -8.04 6.15 3.71
N LYS A 6 -7.12 6.77 4.43
CA LYS A 6 -6.97 8.22 4.44
C LYS A 6 -5.48 8.58 4.40
N THR A 7 -5.13 9.61 3.64
CA THR A 7 -3.78 10.16 3.68
C THR A 7 -3.83 11.64 4.07
N GLU A 8 -2.84 12.07 4.85
CA GLU A 8 -2.72 13.46 5.28
C GLU A 8 -1.36 13.99 4.86
N ASP A 9 -1.36 14.95 3.93
CA ASP A 9 -0.16 15.61 3.40
C ASP A 9 0.93 14.60 3.03
N LEU A 10 0.55 13.49 2.41
CA LEU A 10 1.45 12.42 2.06
C LEU A 10 2.47 12.89 1.03
N THR A 11 3.74 12.78 1.38
CA THR A 11 4.85 13.22 0.53
C THR A 11 5.92 12.14 0.45
N TYR A 12 6.37 11.87 -0.75
CA TYR A 12 7.47 10.94 -0.97
C TYR A 12 8.43 11.49 -2.02
N THR A 13 9.71 11.55 -1.64
CA THR A 13 10.79 12.05 -2.48
C THR A 13 11.85 10.99 -2.65
N TYR A 14 12.14 10.63 -3.90
CA TYR A 14 13.21 9.69 -4.24
C TYR A 14 14.56 10.37 -4.19
N SER A 15 15.58 9.62 -3.77
CA SER A 15 16.99 10.03 -3.86
C SER A 15 17.27 11.39 -3.23
N ILE A 16 16.78 11.60 -2.01
CA ILE A 16 16.95 12.86 -1.27
C ILE A 16 18.44 13.20 -1.14
N GLY A 17 18.78 14.47 -1.42
CA GLY A 17 20.15 14.96 -1.31
C GLY A 17 21.07 14.63 -2.48
N THR A 18 20.53 14.05 -3.55
CA THR A 18 21.29 13.73 -4.77
C THR A 18 20.80 14.54 -5.95
N PRO A 19 21.58 14.61 -7.06
CA PRO A 19 21.12 15.27 -8.28
C PRO A 19 19.88 14.61 -8.92
N PHE A 20 19.55 13.39 -8.50
CA PHE A 20 18.39 12.63 -8.99
C PHE A 20 17.17 12.76 -8.09
N GLU A 21 17.20 13.69 -7.13
CA GLU A 21 16.07 13.92 -6.22
C GLU A 21 14.80 14.27 -7.00
N LYS A 22 13.72 13.55 -6.71
CA LYS A 22 12.44 13.77 -7.35
C LYS A 22 11.31 13.49 -6.39
N THR A 23 10.41 14.46 -6.23
CA THR A 23 9.19 14.27 -5.45
C THR A 23 8.12 13.62 -6.32
N ALA A 24 7.80 12.37 -6.01
CA ALA A 24 6.80 11.61 -6.76
C ALA A 24 5.37 11.86 -6.24
N VAL A 25 5.23 12.05 -4.93
CA VAL A 25 3.97 12.32 -4.26
C VAL A 25 4.16 13.56 -3.40
N ASN A 26 3.33 14.57 -3.58
CA ASN A 26 3.49 15.85 -2.90
C ASN A 26 2.20 16.27 -2.19
N LYS A 27 2.20 16.19 -0.87
CA LYS A 27 1.11 16.60 0.01
C LYS A 27 -0.26 16.12 -0.44
N VAL A 28 -0.34 14.82 -0.74
CA VAL A 28 -1.58 14.22 -1.22
C VAL A 28 -2.52 13.93 -0.06
N ASN A 29 -3.75 14.39 -0.19
CA ASN A 29 -4.82 14.12 0.78
C ASN A 29 -5.89 13.28 0.09
N LEU A 30 -6.04 12.04 0.55
CA LEU A 30 -7.03 11.10 0.05
C LEU A 30 -7.98 10.70 1.17
N ASP A 31 -9.20 10.40 0.78
CA ASP A 31 -10.21 9.88 1.69
C ASP A 31 -11.05 8.86 0.92
N ILE A 32 -10.85 7.58 1.22
CA ILE A 32 -11.57 6.49 0.55
C ILE A 32 -12.52 5.87 1.55
N GLU A 33 -13.81 5.97 1.25
CA GLU A 33 -14.86 5.45 2.10
C GLU A 33 -15.04 3.93 1.96
N GLU A 34 -15.52 3.32 3.01
CA GLU A 34 -15.84 1.90 3.03
C GLU A 34 -16.88 1.58 1.96
N GLY A 35 -16.67 0.49 1.23
CA GLY A 35 -17.57 0.04 0.18
C GLY A 35 -17.52 0.84 -1.12
N SER A 36 -16.60 1.81 -1.23
CA SER A 36 -16.47 2.63 -2.43
C SER A 36 -15.53 1.99 -3.46
N PHE A 37 -15.65 2.45 -4.69
CA PHE A 37 -14.78 2.07 -5.80
C PHE A 37 -14.20 3.36 -6.38
N SER A 38 -12.90 3.52 -6.31
CA SER A 38 -12.23 4.76 -6.71
C SER A 38 -11.22 4.51 -7.83
N GLY A 39 -11.17 5.42 -8.78
CA GLY A 39 -10.20 5.36 -9.88
C GLY A 39 -9.11 6.42 -9.74
N ILE A 40 -7.89 6.06 -10.11
CA ILE A 40 -6.76 6.98 -10.15
C ILE A 40 -6.31 7.13 -11.59
N ILE A 41 -6.33 8.35 -12.10
CA ILE A 41 -6.02 8.66 -13.50
C ILE A 41 -4.79 9.57 -13.56
N GLY A 42 -3.90 9.29 -14.51
CA GLY A 42 -2.73 10.12 -14.74
C GLY A 42 -1.81 9.48 -15.77
N HIS A 43 -0.92 10.29 -16.34
CA HIS A 43 0.06 9.79 -17.30
C HIS A 43 1.16 8.97 -16.60
N THR A 44 1.94 8.23 -17.39
CA THR A 44 3.10 7.50 -16.88
C THR A 44 4.07 8.47 -16.20
N GLY A 45 4.54 8.11 -15.01
CA GLY A 45 5.45 8.95 -14.23
C GLY A 45 4.77 10.01 -13.36
N SER A 46 3.43 9.98 -13.25
CA SER A 46 2.70 10.94 -12.42
C SER A 46 2.68 10.58 -10.92
N GLY A 47 3.22 9.42 -10.55
CA GLY A 47 3.28 9.00 -9.14
C GLY A 47 2.18 8.04 -8.72
N LYS A 48 1.36 7.53 -9.64
CA LYS A 48 0.26 6.61 -9.31
C LYS A 48 0.73 5.35 -8.59
N SER A 49 1.73 4.68 -9.15
CA SER A 49 2.27 3.45 -8.55
C SER A 49 2.92 3.72 -7.19
N THR A 50 3.62 4.83 -7.06
CA THR A 50 4.22 5.25 -5.80
C THR A 50 3.16 5.49 -4.73
N LEU A 51 2.08 6.20 -5.08
CA LEU A 51 0.97 6.43 -4.16
C LEU A 51 0.34 5.12 -3.70
N ILE A 52 0.04 4.22 -4.62
CA ILE A 52 -0.59 2.93 -4.32
C ILE A 52 0.28 2.10 -3.35
N GLN A 53 1.59 2.11 -3.54
CA GLN A 53 2.51 1.36 -2.69
C GLN A 53 2.57 1.88 -1.25
N HIS A 54 2.18 3.12 -1.01
CA HIS A 54 2.05 3.65 0.34
C HIS A 54 0.83 3.07 1.07
N LEU A 55 -0.21 2.71 0.34
CA LEU A 55 -1.50 2.31 0.93
C LEU A 55 -1.46 0.95 1.60
N ASN A 56 -0.47 0.11 1.30
CA ASN A 56 -0.31 -1.16 2.01
C ASN A 56 1.00 -1.24 2.81
N GLY A 57 1.71 -0.13 2.94
CA GLY A 57 2.91 -0.06 3.73
C GLY A 57 4.18 -0.60 3.07
N LEU A 58 4.21 -0.74 1.75
CA LEU A 58 5.44 -1.13 1.03
C LEU A 58 6.48 -0.02 1.04
N ILE A 59 6.04 1.23 1.04
CA ILE A 59 6.92 2.40 1.06
C ILE A 59 6.54 3.26 2.26
N LYS A 60 7.54 3.68 3.04
CA LYS A 60 7.36 4.63 4.11
C LYS A 60 7.46 6.05 3.56
N PRO A 61 6.51 6.94 3.85
CA PRO A 61 6.54 8.30 3.31
C PRO A 61 7.71 9.11 3.87
N THR A 62 8.16 10.09 3.09
CA THR A 62 9.14 11.08 3.55
C THR A 62 8.50 11.97 4.62
N SER A 63 7.26 12.36 4.42
CA SER A 63 6.45 13.09 5.42
C SER A 63 4.98 12.82 5.19
N GLY A 64 4.14 13.24 6.13
CA GLY A 64 2.72 12.97 6.09
C GLY A 64 2.37 11.62 6.69
N LYS A 65 1.10 11.25 6.58
CA LYS A 65 0.57 10.04 7.22
C LYS A 65 -0.30 9.23 6.29
N VAL A 66 -0.31 7.92 6.49
CA VAL A 66 -1.28 7.00 5.88
C VAL A 66 -2.08 6.39 7.03
N ILE A 67 -3.39 6.56 6.99
CA ILE A 67 -4.30 6.08 8.04
C ILE A 67 -5.19 5.00 7.43
N ILE A 68 -5.18 3.81 8.01
CA ILE A 68 -6.01 2.68 7.58
C ILE A 68 -6.82 2.20 8.79
N ASP A 69 -8.14 2.15 8.63
CA ASP A 69 -9.07 1.82 9.72
C ASP A 69 -8.85 2.69 10.96
N GLY A 70 -8.56 3.98 10.76
CA GLY A 70 -8.35 4.92 11.85
C GLY A 70 -6.99 4.86 12.52
N GLN A 71 -6.06 4.04 12.00
CA GLN A 71 -4.73 3.86 12.57
C GLN A 71 -3.64 4.37 11.61
N ASP A 72 -2.73 5.19 12.13
CA ASP A 72 -1.52 5.56 11.39
C ASP A 72 -0.63 4.32 11.26
N ILE A 73 -0.43 3.85 10.04
CA ILE A 73 0.24 2.56 9.79
C ILE A 73 1.73 2.57 10.15
N TRP A 74 2.33 3.73 10.31
CA TRP A 74 3.74 3.85 10.69
C TRP A 74 3.93 4.26 12.16
N SER A 75 2.86 4.27 12.95
CA SER A 75 2.98 4.51 14.39
C SER A 75 3.62 3.32 15.10
N LYS A 76 4.19 3.57 16.28
CA LYS A 76 4.87 2.52 17.06
C LYS A 76 3.92 1.43 17.54
N ASP A 77 2.63 1.77 17.69
CA ASP A 77 1.63 0.84 18.22
C ASP A 77 1.03 -0.07 17.16
N VAL A 78 1.34 0.17 15.88
CA VAL A 78 0.78 -0.58 14.77
C VAL A 78 1.87 -1.43 14.11
N LYS A 79 1.58 -2.71 13.93
CA LYS A 79 2.47 -3.62 13.20
C LYS A 79 2.13 -3.54 11.71
N ILE A 80 3.09 -3.13 10.90
CA ILE A 80 2.89 -3.02 9.45
C ILE A 80 2.45 -4.34 8.80
N ARG A 81 2.84 -5.45 9.39
CA ARG A 81 2.43 -6.77 8.93
C ARG A 81 0.91 -6.95 8.98
N ASP A 82 0.27 -6.44 10.05
CA ASP A 82 -1.18 -6.52 10.20
C ASP A 82 -1.90 -5.66 9.16
N ILE A 83 -1.32 -4.53 8.80
CA ILE A 83 -1.84 -3.67 7.73
C ILE A 83 -1.78 -4.39 6.39
N ARG A 84 -0.71 -5.11 6.11
CA ARG A 84 -0.55 -5.86 4.85
C ARG A 84 -1.56 -7.00 4.70
N PHE A 85 -2.09 -7.51 5.81
CA PHE A 85 -3.19 -8.47 5.77
C PHE A 85 -4.54 -7.81 5.47
N LYS A 86 -4.68 -6.53 5.77
CA LYS A 86 -5.93 -5.79 5.52
C LYS A 86 -5.99 -5.22 4.11
N VAL A 87 -4.86 -4.86 3.53
CA VAL A 87 -4.80 -4.19 2.24
C VAL A 87 -4.04 -5.07 1.25
N GLY A 88 -4.76 -5.63 0.28
CA GLY A 88 -4.18 -6.37 -0.81
C GLY A 88 -3.73 -5.43 -1.94
N LEU A 89 -2.57 -5.71 -2.51
CA LEU A 89 -2.02 -4.93 -3.62
C LEU A 89 -1.76 -5.84 -4.82
N VAL A 90 -2.30 -5.45 -5.97
CA VAL A 90 -2.03 -6.12 -7.25
C VAL A 90 -1.10 -5.21 -8.05
N PHE A 91 0.08 -5.73 -8.36
CA PHE A 91 1.07 -4.99 -9.14
C PHE A 91 0.77 -5.02 -10.63
N GLN A 92 1.38 -4.11 -11.37
CA GLN A 92 1.41 -4.18 -12.82
C GLN A 92 2.12 -5.48 -13.23
N TYR A 93 1.56 -6.21 -14.18
CA TYR A 93 2.06 -7.53 -14.60
C TYR A 93 2.08 -8.54 -13.45
N PRO A 94 0.92 -8.85 -12.83
CA PRO A 94 0.86 -9.77 -11.69
C PRO A 94 1.31 -11.20 -12.03
N GLU A 95 1.29 -11.58 -13.30
CA GLU A 95 1.76 -12.87 -13.79
C GLU A 95 3.23 -13.13 -13.49
N TYR A 96 4.04 -12.09 -13.31
CA TYR A 96 5.45 -12.24 -12.92
C TYR A 96 5.64 -12.61 -11.45
N GLN A 97 4.56 -12.58 -10.67
CA GLN A 97 4.60 -12.93 -9.25
C GLN A 97 4.18 -14.37 -8.97
N ILE A 98 3.76 -15.08 -10.01
CA ILE A 98 3.38 -16.49 -9.89
C ILE A 98 4.64 -17.33 -9.69
N PHE A 99 4.67 -18.14 -8.64
CA PHE A 99 5.85 -18.93 -8.29
C PHE A 99 5.55 -20.41 -8.04
N GLU A 100 4.28 -20.78 -7.91
CA GLU A 100 3.90 -22.18 -7.69
C GLU A 100 3.65 -22.91 -9.01
N GLU A 101 3.72 -24.25 -8.95
CA GLU A 101 3.53 -25.11 -10.12
C GLU A 101 2.08 -25.15 -10.62
N THR A 102 1.13 -24.94 -9.74
CA THR A 102 -0.29 -24.97 -10.08
C THR A 102 -0.99 -23.71 -9.60
N VAL A 103 -2.07 -23.34 -10.29
CA VAL A 103 -2.90 -22.20 -9.91
C VAL A 103 -3.45 -22.38 -8.50
N TYR A 104 -3.90 -23.61 -8.17
CA TYR A 104 -4.41 -23.90 -6.84
C TYR A 104 -3.39 -23.61 -5.74
N LYS A 105 -2.17 -24.10 -5.89
CA LYS A 105 -1.10 -23.89 -4.89
C LYS A 105 -0.73 -22.43 -4.75
N ASP A 106 -0.69 -21.70 -5.86
CA ASP A 106 -0.35 -20.27 -5.85
C ASP A 106 -1.41 -19.46 -5.11
N ILE A 107 -2.68 -19.70 -5.39
CA ILE A 107 -3.79 -19.03 -4.71
C ILE A 107 -3.85 -19.42 -3.23
N ALA A 108 -3.58 -20.67 -2.91
CA ALA A 108 -3.67 -21.18 -1.55
C ALA A 108 -2.49 -20.74 -0.66
N PHE A 109 -1.40 -20.24 -1.22
CA PHE A 109 -0.19 -19.90 -0.48
C PHE A 109 -0.45 -18.89 0.65
N GLY A 110 -1.10 -17.77 0.33
CA GLY A 110 -1.42 -16.74 1.30
C GLY A 110 -2.33 -17.24 2.42
N PRO A 111 -3.49 -17.84 2.09
CA PRO A 111 -4.40 -18.39 3.09
C PRO A 111 -3.75 -19.42 4.01
N LYS A 112 -2.88 -20.29 3.51
CA LYS A 112 -2.17 -21.28 4.33
C LYS A 112 -1.27 -20.61 5.36
N ILE A 113 -0.51 -19.60 4.97
CA ILE A 113 0.35 -18.85 5.88
C ILE A 113 -0.50 -18.15 6.94
N TRP A 114 -1.62 -17.56 6.54
CA TRP A 114 -2.51 -16.83 7.44
C TRP A 114 -3.13 -17.75 8.50
N VAL A 115 -3.57 -18.95 8.10
CA VAL A 115 -4.13 -19.95 9.02
C VAL A 115 -3.06 -20.41 10.02
N CYS A 116 -1.86 -20.72 9.54
CA CYS A 116 -0.75 -21.12 10.42
C CYS A 116 -0.42 -20.04 11.44
N ARG A 117 -0.50 -18.76 11.05
CA ARG A 117 -0.26 -17.65 11.97
C ARG A 117 -1.32 -17.57 13.05
N LYS A 118 -2.59 -17.76 12.70
CA LYS A 118 -3.70 -17.70 13.68
C LYS A 118 -3.70 -18.87 14.66
N MET A 119 -3.16 -20.00 14.26
CA MET A 119 -3.08 -21.19 15.10
C MET A 119 -1.93 -21.14 16.11
N LYS A 120 -1.03 -20.18 15.97
CA LYS A 120 0.04 -19.94 16.91
C LYS A 120 -0.37 -18.88 17.94
#